data_6d114a2fbe25e9ff3538d0fb44df2747
#
_entry.id   6d114a2fbe25e9ff3538d0fb44df2747
#
_cell.length_a   1.000
_cell.length_b   1.000
_cell.length_c   1.000
_cell.angle_alpha   90.00
_cell.angle_beta   90.00
_cell.angle_gamma   90.00
#
_symmetry.space_group_name_H-M   'P 1'
#
loop_
_entity.id
_entity.type
_entity.pdbx_description
1 polymer ?
#
loop_
_entity_poly.entity_id
_entity_poly.type
_entity_poly.pdbx_seq_one_letter_code
_entity_poly.pdbx_strand_id
1 'polypeptide(L)'
;MGEHMGAVSHTHQPGWFDLVSVMMEGMLANAGREEAESFLYSMGESLAARYPLPDARTVQDLERDMNLQLARFSWGFVQLQPQDAAILLKHHALPAGDGVLDMESWQSALAAVLAGLYGGWLRAQGGGAAVVVALDFNDGNTLHFRY
;
A
#
# COMPACT_ATOMS: atom_id res chain seq x y z
N MET A 1 2.56 34.63 0.96
CA MET A 1 2.47 34.27 1.18
C MET A 1 2.34 33.59 1.66
N GLY A 2 2.39 33.27 1.71
CA GLY A 2 2.26 32.55 2.09
C GLY A 2 2.37 31.87 2.48
N GLU A 3 2.53 31.85 2.69
CA GLU A 3 2.54 31.26 3.21
C GLU A 3 2.05 30.48 3.55
N HIS A 4 1.87 30.57 3.80
CA HIS A 4 1.33 29.88 4.16
C HIS A 4 1.12 29.02 3.97
N MET A 5 0.89 29.05 3.74
CA MET A 5 0.79 28.20 3.45
C MET A 5 1.33 27.35 3.66
N GLY A 6 1.51 27.63 3.90
CA GLY A 6 2.36 26.82 3.83
C GLY A 6 2.31 25.63 4.45
N ALA A 7 2.08 25.67 5.06
CA ALA A 7 2.06 24.69 5.74
C ALA A 7 1.60 23.53 5.18
N VAL A 8 0.76 23.58 4.62
CA VAL A 8 0.23 22.59 4.25
C VAL A 8 0.83 21.81 3.36
N SER A 9 1.20 22.36 2.52
CA SER A 9 1.74 21.79 1.59
C SER A 9 2.83 20.97 1.76
N HIS A 10 3.29 20.97 2.80
CA HIS A 10 4.39 20.25 3.11
C HIS A 10 4.34 18.84 2.69
N THR A 11 3.30 18.32 2.30
CA THR A 11 3.20 16.92 2.10
C THR A 11 3.71 16.44 0.77
N HIS A 12 3.70 17.22 -0.25
CA HIS A 12 4.15 16.70 -1.55
C HIS A 12 4.55 17.82 -2.50
N GLN A 13 5.27 17.45 -3.52
CA GLN A 13 5.60 18.35 -4.61
C GLN A 13 4.48 18.33 -5.63
N PRO A 14 4.09 19.46 -6.18
CA PRO A 14 3.14 19.46 -7.29
C PRO A 14 3.71 18.70 -8.49
N GLY A 15 2.85 17.99 -9.17
CA GLY A 15 3.22 17.28 -10.38
C GLY A 15 2.83 15.82 -10.38
N TRP A 16 3.79 14.94 -10.17
CA TRP A 16 3.54 13.50 -10.31
C TRP A 16 2.50 12.98 -9.32
N PHE A 17 2.53 13.43 -8.08
CA PHE A 17 1.55 12.97 -7.09
C PHE A 17 0.16 13.45 -7.47
N ASP A 18 0.03 14.68 -7.95
CA ASP A 18 -1.26 15.20 -8.40
C ASP A 18 -1.79 14.36 -9.56
N LEU A 19 -0.93 13.99 -10.48
CA LEU A 19 -1.33 13.14 -11.61
C LEU A 19 -1.83 11.78 -11.12
N VAL A 20 -1.12 11.17 -10.18
CA VAL A 20 -1.54 9.88 -9.61
C VAL A 20 -2.91 10.02 -8.95
N SER A 21 -3.13 11.06 -8.16
CA SER A 21 -4.41 11.29 -7.49
C SER A 21 -5.54 11.49 -8.48
N VAL A 22 -5.31 12.26 -9.53
CA VAL A 22 -6.31 12.48 -10.57
C VAL A 22 -6.60 11.18 -11.33
N MET A 23 -5.59 10.37 -11.58
CA MET A 23 -5.77 9.08 -12.25
C MET A 23 -6.60 8.13 -11.37
N MET A 24 -6.33 8.09 -10.07
CA MET A 24 -7.11 7.28 -9.15
C MET A 24 -8.56 7.75 -9.08
N GLU A 25 -8.76 9.05 -9.01
CA GLU A 25 -10.10 9.62 -8.99
C GLU A 25 -10.87 9.26 -10.26
N GLY A 26 -10.25 9.42 -11.42
CA GLY A 26 -10.85 9.07 -12.70
C GLY A 26 -11.18 7.59 -12.80
N MET A 27 -10.33 6.75 -12.28
CA MET A 27 -10.54 5.32 -12.28
C MET A 27 -11.76 4.94 -11.44
N LEU A 28 -11.85 5.49 -10.22
CA LEU A 28 -12.98 5.22 -9.35
C LEU A 28 -14.29 5.75 -9.94
N ALA A 29 -14.25 6.89 -10.59
CA ALA A 29 -15.44 7.48 -11.19
C ALA A 29 -15.91 6.72 -12.42
N ASN A 30 -15.00 6.18 -13.20
CA ASN A 30 -15.34 5.57 -14.48
C ASN A 30 -15.52 4.06 -14.45
N ALA A 31 -14.73 3.37 -13.64
CA ALA A 31 -14.78 1.91 -13.58
C ALA A 31 -15.55 1.36 -12.39
N GLY A 32 -15.82 2.20 -11.42
CA GLY A 32 -16.43 1.75 -10.16
C GLY A 32 -15.38 1.25 -9.18
N ARG A 33 -15.77 1.17 -7.91
CA ARG A 33 -14.84 0.86 -6.84
C ARG A 33 -14.23 -0.54 -6.95
N GLU A 34 -15.02 -1.53 -7.19
CA GLU A 34 -14.53 -2.90 -7.23
C GLU A 34 -13.53 -3.13 -8.35
N GLU A 35 -13.84 -2.65 -9.53
CA GLU A 35 -12.95 -2.79 -10.66
C GLU A 35 -11.68 -1.97 -10.47
N ALA A 36 -11.81 -0.78 -9.95
CA ALA A 36 -10.65 0.08 -9.68
C ALA A 36 -9.72 -0.57 -8.65
N GLU A 37 -10.27 -1.15 -7.59
CA GLU A 37 -9.46 -1.81 -6.57
C GLU A 37 -8.76 -3.05 -7.12
N SER A 38 -9.42 -3.79 -7.98
CA SER A 38 -8.81 -4.94 -8.64
C SER A 38 -7.62 -4.50 -9.50
N PHE A 39 -7.76 -3.42 -10.23
CA PHE A 39 -6.67 -2.89 -11.02
C PHE A 39 -5.52 -2.40 -10.13
N LEU A 40 -5.83 -1.70 -9.06
CA LEU A 40 -4.82 -1.20 -8.13
C LEU A 40 -4.07 -2.34 -7.43
N TYR A 41 -4.76 -3.43 -7.12
CA TYR A 41 -4.11 -4.62 -6.61
C TYR A 41 -3.08 -5.13 -7.62
N SER A 42 -3.45 -5.19 -8.90
CA SER A 42 -2.52 -5.61 -9.94
C SER A 42 -1.32 -4.67 -10.04
N MET A 43 -1.52 -3.38 -9.80
CA MET A 43 -0.42 -2.42 -9.79
C MET A 43 0.53 -2.69 -8.62
N GLY A 44 -0.02 -3.06 -7.46
CA GLY A 44 0.79 -3.47 -6.32
C GLY A 44 1.64 -4.71 -6.63
N GLU A 45 1.04 -5.68 -7.31
CA GLU A 45 1.77 -6.87 -7.74
C GLU A 45 2.91 -6.51 -8.70
N SER A 46 2.66 -5.58 -9.59
CA SER A 46 3.69 -5.10 -10.52
C SER A 46 4.84 -4.40 -9.79
N LEU A 47 4.53 -3.64 -8.74
CA LEU A 47 5.57 -3.03 -7.92
C LEU A 47 6.40 -4.08 -7.20
N ALA A 48 5.77 -5.14 -6.69
CA ALA A 48 6.49 -6.22 -6.04
C ALA A 48 7.48 -6.89 -7.00
N ALA A 49 7.07 -7.06 -8.25
CA ALA A 49 7.95 -7.64 -9.27
C ALA A 49 9.09 -6.71 -9.65
N ARG A 50 8.82 -5.40 -9.63
CA ARG A 50 9.83 -4.40 -9.97
C ARG A 50 10.85 -4.22 -8.85
N TYR A 51 10.44 -4.41 -7.61
CA TYR A 51 11.30 -4.26 -6.43
C TYR A 51 11.28 -5.54 -5.59
N PRO A 52 11.84 -6.63 -6.13
CA PRO A 52 11.80 -7.90 -5.42
C PRO A 52 12.63 -7.85 -4.14
N LEU A 53 12.23 -8.62 -3.16
CA LEU A 53 12.97 -8.74 -1.91
C LEU A 53 13.94 -9.92 -1.98
N PRO A 54 15.03 -9.87 -1.21
CA PRO A 54 15.92 -11.03 -1.10
C PRO A 54 15.18 -12.20 -0.44
N ASP A 55 15.67 -13.42 -0.63
CA ASP A 55 15.10 -14.57 0.05
C ASP A 55 15.26 -14.41 1.55
N ALA A 56 14.16 -14.44 2.27
CA ALA A 56 14.17 -14.27 3.71
C ALA A 56 14.23 -15.64 4.39
N ARG A 57 14.99 -15.74 5.48
CA ARG A 57 15.08 -16.96 6.24
C ARG A 57 14.12 -16.95 7.42
N THR A 58 13.79 -15.79 7.91
CA THR A 58 12.89 -15.64 9.07
C THR A 58 11.86 -14.58 8.78
N VAL A 59 10.81 -14.55 9.58
CA VAL A 59 9.79 -13.50 9.48
C VAL A 59 10.41 -12.14 9.80
N GLN A 60 11.37 -12.09 10.73
CA GLN A 60 12.06 -10.84 11.04
C GLN A 60 12.87 -10.32 9.85
N ASP A 61 13.52 -11.22 9.11
CA ASP A 61 14.26 -10.83 7.90
C ASP A 61 13.29 -10.26 6.88
N LEU A 62 12.16 -10.91 6.68
CA LEU A 62 11.16 -10.47 5.73
C LEU A 62 10.59 -9.10 6.11
N GLU A 63 10.25 -8.92 7.39
CA GLU A 63 9.75 -7.64 7.88
C GLU A 63 10.77 -6.53 7.67
N ARG A 64 12.03 -6.78 7.98
CA ARG A 64 13.09 -5.81 7.78
C ARG A 64 13.20 -5.42 6.30
N ASP A 65 13.21 -6.41 5.41
CA ASP A 65 13.37 -6.15 3.99
C ASP A 65 12.18 -5.41 3.39
N MET A 66 10.97 -5.76 3.81
CA MET A 66 9.78 -5.02 3.42
C MET A 66 9.88 -3.56 3.86
N ASN A 67 10.29 -3.35 5.11
CA ASN A 67 10.38 -2.00 5.65
C ASN A 67 11.47 -1.15 5.00
N LEU A 68 12.55 -1.76 4.55
CA LEU A 68 13.56 -1.04 3.80
C LEU A 68 12.98 -0.51 2.48
N GLN A 69 12.18 -1.31 1.79
CA GLN A 69 11.56 -0.86 0.55
C GLN A 69 10.47 0.17 0.81
N LEU A 70 9.64 -0.04 1.83
CA LEU A 70 8.59 0.92 2.15
C LEU A 70 9.17 2.27 2.53
N ALA A 71 10.32 2.28 3.22
CA ALA A 71 11.00 3.53 3.56
C ALA A 71 11.49 4.24 2.30
N ARG A 72 11.98 3.51 1.31
CA ARG A 72 12.39 4.12 0.04
C ARG A 72 11.21 4.74 -0.68
N PHE A 73 10.01 4.16 -0.55
CA PHE A 73 8.82 4.71 -1.16
C PHE A 73 8.20 5.82 -0.30
N SER A 74 8.60 5.97 0.93
CA SER A 74 7.97 6.86 1.93
C SER A 74 6.51 6.48 2.18
N TRP A 75 6.25 5.18 2.27
CA TRP A 75 4.89 4.66 2.42
C TRP A 75 4.61 4.09 3.81
N GLY A 76 5.39 4.45 4.81
CA GLY A 76 5.17 3.97 6.16
C GLY A 76 5.94 2.70 6.46
N PHE A 77 5.40 1.85 7.31
CA PHE A 77 6.08 0.62 7.70
C PHE A 77 5.08 -0.48 8.07
N VAL A 78 5.55 -1.72 8.09
CA VAL A 78 4.71 -2.88 8.35
C VAL A 78 5.26 -3.67 9.53
N GLN A 79 4.34 -4.27 10.30
CA GLN A 79 4.67 -5.25 11.32
C GLN A 79 4.05 -6.58 10.90
N LEU A 80 4.85 -7.64 10.88
CA LEU A 80 4.37 -8.97 10.55
C LEU A 80 4.13 -9.75 11.84
N GLN A 81 2.99 -10.43 11.91
CA GLN A 81 2.61 -11.17 13.09
C GLN A 81 2.18 -12.58 12.67
N PRO A 82 3.09 -13.55 12.74
CA PRO A 82 2.75 -14.92 12.34
C PRO A 82 1.73 -15.53 13.30
N GLN A 83 0.83 -16.29 12.74
CA GLN A 83 -0.16 -17.06 13.50
C GLN A 83 -0.19 -18.48 12.94
N ASP A 84 -0.95 -19.39 13.59
CA ASP A 84 -0.93 -20.81 13.21
C ASP A 84 -1.16 -21.08 11.74
N ALA A 85 -2.08 -20.42 11.14
CA ALA A 85 -2.44 -20.66 9.74
C ALA A 85 -2.42 -19.39 8.88
N ALA A 86 -1.82 -18.32 9.37
CA ALA A 86 -1.87 -17.04 8.67
C ALA A 86 -0.74 -16.14 9.09
N ILE A 87 -0.51 -15.09 8.32
CA ILE A 87 0.35 -13.99 8.72
C ILE A 87 -0.50 -12.74 8.72
N LEU A 88 -0.49 -12.03 9.82
CA LEU A 88 -1.14 -10.73 9.88
C LEU A 88 -0.12 -9.66 9.56
N LEU A 89 -0.53 -8.69 8.74
CA LEU A 89 0.33 -7.58 8.37
C LEU A 89 -0.35 -6.30 8.82
N LYS A 90 0.31 -5.56 9.68
CA LYS A 90 -0.20 -4.28 10.16
C LYS A 90 0.61 -3.17 9.51
N HIS A 91 -0.03 -2.41 8.63
CA HIS A 91 0.65 -1.32 7.94
C HIS A 91 0.33 0.01 8.61
N HIS A 92 1.37 0.70 9.03
CA HIS A 92 1.27 1.95 9.77
C HIS A 92 1.80 3.12 8.95
N ALA A 93 1.39 4.31 9.32
CA ALA A 93 1.89 5.57 8.74
C ALA A 93 1.68 5.66 7.22
N LEU A 94 0.46 5.33 6.80
CA LEU A 94 0.10 5.44 5.39
C LEU A 94 0.30 6.89 4.94
N PRO A 95 0.86 7.14 3.76
CA PRO A 95 1.02 8.51 3.30
C PRO A 95 -0.32 9.20 3.12
N ALA A 96 -0.37 10.48 3.43
CA ALA A 96 -1.57 11.27 3.29
C ALA A 96 -1.83 11.59 1.83
N GLY A 97 -3.08 11.73 1.47
CA GLY A 97 -3.45 12.16 0.13
C GLY A 97 -3.27 13.65 -0.04
N ASP A 98 -3.53 14.15 -1.21
CA ASP A 98 -3.39 15.56 -1.54
C ASP A 98 -4.73 16.31 -1.55
N GLY A 99 -5.81 15.65 -1.17
CA GLY A 99 -7.14 16.28 -1.15
C GLY A 99 -7.95 16.12 -2.42
N VAL A 100 -7.39 15.58 -3.48
CA VAL A 100 -8.14 15.31 -4.71
C VAL A 100 -9.18 14.22 -4.43
N LEU A 101 -8.75 13.13 -3.77
CA LEU A 101 -9.65 12.12 -3.28
C LEU A 101 -9.96 12.39 -1.82
N ASP A 102 -11.15 12.06 -1.36
CA ASP A 102 -11.44 12.12 0.06
C ASP A 102 -10.59 11.09 0.78
N MET A 103 -10.45 11.24 2.09
CA MET A 103 -9.56 10.38 2.88
C MET A 103 -9.93 8.91 2.77
N GLU A 104 -11.20 8.59 2.81
CA GLU A 104 -11.65 7.20 2.72
C GLU A 104 -11.29 6.57 1.38
N SER A 105 -11.54 7.28 0.29
CA SER A 105 -11.22 6.78 -1.05
C SER A 105 -9.72 6.64 -1.24
N TRP A 106 -8.94 7.59 -0.72
CA TRP A 106 -7.48 7.53 -0.80
C TRP A 106 -6.95 6.31 -0.06
N GLN A 107 -7.42 6.09 1.17
CA GLN A 107 -6.99 4.94 1.97
C GLN A 107 -7.42 3.61 1.35
N SER A 108 -8.61 3.55 0.78
CA SER A 108 -9.07 2.33 0.10
C SER A 108 -8.23 2.04 -1.13
N ALA A 109 -7.87 3.04 -1.89
CA ALA A 109 -7.05 2.87 -3.07
C ALA A 109 -5.65 2.39 -2.69
N LEU A 110 -5.03 3.01 -1.68
CA LEU A 110 -3.71 2.58 -1.22
C LEU A 110 -3.76 1.20 -0.59
N ALA A 111 -4.84 0.85 0.11
CA ALA A 111 -4.98 -0.47 0.68
C ALA A 111 -4.97 -1.54 -0.42
N ALA A 112 -5.62 -1.28 -1.55
CA ALA A 112 -5.60 -2.21 -2.68
C ALA A 112 -4.20 -2.37 -3.26
N VAL A 113 -3.47 -1.27 -3.42
CA VAL A 113 -2.09 -1.31 -3.91
C VAL A 113 -1.20 -2.09 -2.94
N LEU A 114 -1.33 -1.81 -1.64
CA LEU A 114 -0.52 -2.49 -0.63
C LEU A 114 -0.85 -3.98 -0.55
N ALA A 115 -2.11 -4.36 -0.68
CA ALA A 115 -2.49 -5.77 -0.70
C ALA A 115 -1.79 -6.50 -1.86
N GLY A 116 -1.75 -5.87 -3.03
CA GLY A 116 -1.05 -6.43 -4.19
C GLY A 116 0.45 -6.51 -3.99
N LEU A 117 1.04 -5.47 -3.41
CA LEU A 117 2.47 -5.40 -3.13
C LEU A 117 2.87 -6.50 -2.14
N TYR A 118 2.17 -6.60 -1.01
CA TYR A 118 2.44 -7.62 -0.02
C TYR A 118 2.20 -9.02 -0.59
N GLY A 119 1.10 -9.19 -1.33
CA GLY A 119 0.79 -10.48 -1.95
C GLY A 119 1.87 -10.93 -2.92
N GLY A 120 2.36 -10.02 -3.74
CA GLY A 120 3.44 -10.31 -4.67
C GLY A 120 4.73 -10.69 -3.96
N TRP A 121 5.10 -9.94 -2.92
CA TRP A 121 6.29 -10.26 -2.14
C TRP A 121 6.18 -11.60 -1.42
N LEU A 122 5.03 -11.89 -0.82
CA LEU A 122 4.85 -13.16 -0.10
C LEU A 122 4.84 -14.36 -1.05
N ARG A 123 4.22 -14.22 -2.22
CA ARG A 123 4.25 -15.31 -3.20
C ARG A 123 5.67 -15.58 -3.69
N ALA A 124 6.47 -14.55 -3.85
CA ALA A 124 7.87 -14.69 -4.27
C ALA A 124 8.71 -15.38 -3.20
N GLN A 125 8.30 -15.33 -1.94
CA GLN A 125 8.98 -16.02 -0.84
C GLN A 125 8.52 -17.47 -0.68
N GLY A 126 7.75 -17.99 -1.62
CA GLY A 126 7.28 -19.36 -1.56
C GLY A 126 5.85 -19.54 -1.11
N GLY A 127 5.09 -18.45 -1.02
CA GLY A 127 3.67 -18.54 -0.69
C GLY A 127 2.88 -19.18 -1.80
N GLY A 128 1.73 -19.73 -1.47
CA GLY A 128 0.88 -20.39 -2.45
C GLY A 128 0.34 -19.40 -3.47
N ALA A 129 0.36 -19.79 -4.72
CA ALA A 129 -0.09 -18.91 -5.81
C ALA A 129 -1.57 -18.55 -5.71
N ALA A 130 -2.36 -19.40 -5.09
CA ALA A 130 -3.79 -19.16 -4.93
C ALA A 130 -4.13 -18.33 -3.69
N VAL A 131 -3.16 -18.06 -2.82
CA VAL A 131 -3.41 -17.31 -1.60
C VAL A 131 -3.19 -15.85 -1.89
N VAL A 132 -4.12 -15.02 -1.49
CA VAL A 132 -4.04 -13.57 -1.71
C VAL A 132 -4.04 -12.85 -0.37
N VAL A 133 -3.40 -11.70 -0.34
CA VAL A 133 -3.47 -10.82 0.82
C VAL A 133 -4.76 -10.03 0.72
N ALA A 134 -5.52 -10.00 1.78
CA ALA A 134 -6.78 -9.26 1.82
C ALA A 134 -6.78 -8.30 3.01
N LEU A 135 -7.42 -7.17 2.84
CA LEU A 135 -7.61 -6.21 3.91
C LEU A 135 -8.70 -6.73 4.85
N ASP A 136 -8.34 -6.92 6.14
CA ASP A 136 -9.31 -7.33 7.14
C ASP A 136 -10.10 -6.13 7.62
N PHE A 137 -9.40 -5.09 8.04
CA PHE A 137 -10.07 -3.85 8.45
C PHE A 137 -9.07 -2.69 8.54
N ASN A 138 -9.62 -1.49 8.55
CA ASN A 138 -8.86 -0.25 8.69
C ASN A 138 -9.40 0.43 9.96
N ASP A 139 -8.54 0.63 10.96
CA ASP A 139 -8.99 1.23 12.23
C ASP A 139 -8.80 2.76 12.24
N GLY A 140 -8.48 3.35 11.10
CA GLY A 140 -8.26 4.79 10.98
C GLY A 140 -6.80 5.20 11.03
N ASN A 141 -5.95 4.40 11.69
CA ASN A 141 -4.52 4.67 11.81
C ASN A 141 -3.68 3.54 11.21
N THR A 142 -4.20 2.37 11.16
CA THR A 142 -3.47 1.18 10.75
C THR A 142 -4.34 0.33 9.82
N LEU A 143 -3.75 -0.15 8.73
CA LEU A 143 -4.42 -1.09 7.85
C LEU A 143 -4.03 -2.50 8.28
N HIS A 144 -5.01 -3.35 8.49
CA HIS A 144 -4.79 -4.72 8.94
C HIS A 144 -5.07 -5.68 7.78
N PHE A 145 -4.02 -6.33 7.31
CA PHE A 145 -4.13 -7.31 6.22
C PHE A 145 -3.93 -8.72 6.76
N ARG A 146 -4.44 -9.69 6.04
CA ARG A 146 -4.26 -11.11 6.35
C ARG A 146 -3.81 -11.86 5.09
N TYR A 147 -2.81 -12.71 5.26
CA TYR A 147 -2.30 -13.60 4.20
C TYR A 147 -2.57 -15.04 4.60
#